data_49edb647b6ee64f5b2cd7dbb2117df0f
#
_entry.id   49edb647b6ee64f5b2cd7dbb2117df0f
#
_cell.length_a   1.000
_cell.length_b   1.000
_cell.length_c   1.000
_cell.angle_alpha   90.00
_cell.angle_beta   90.00
_cell.angle_gamma   90.00
#
_symmetry.space_group_name_H-M   'P 1'
#
loop_
_entity.id
_entity.type
_entity.pdbx_description
1 polymer ?
#
loop_
_entity_poly.entity_id
_entity_poly.type
_entity_poly.pdbx_seq_one_letter_code
_entity_poly.pdbx_strand_id
1 'polypeptide(L)'
;MDCEVRRVILEGRYAVGVEARVGPYALRVRARATVVAGGAIHSPALLLRSGVDLPTLGGHLALHPATAVFGLMDEEVRPWTGTLQGHYSDEFADLDRGYGFKFETVPIHPSLAALAFPWESARDHRDLMTRLPHVALAGILLRDRDGGRVTVDRDGTPVVSYRVSEYDTAHLRRAIAAAAELLEAAGAREIWTPQSRWVAYRPDEGPGARARWGGRVDAAGYSPNDLLLVTFHQMASCRMGGDARTSVVNPDNQVHGIGGLFVADASTFPTASGVNPMLTIMAIAHRAARIIGAAL
;
A
#
# COMPACT_ATOMS: atom_id res chain seq x y z
N MET A 1 26.57 -4.65 7.55
CA MET A 1 25.13 -4.28 7.52
C MET A 1 24.83 -3.84 8.93
N ASP A 2 23.68 -3.80 9.46
CA ASP A 2 23.37 -3.29 10.81
C ASP A 2 23.86 -1.85 11.10
N CYS A 3 23.83 -1.00 10.04
CA CYS A 3 24.17 0.41 10.12
C CYS A 3 22.88 1.24 9.96
N GLU A 4 22.42 1.83 11.06
CA GLU A 4 21.20 2.61 11.09
C GLU A 4 21.53 4.09 10.88
N VAL A 5 21.09 4.67 9.76
CA VAL A 5 21.20 6.11 9.51
C VAL A 5 20.19 6.86 10.37
N ARG A 6 20.70 7.74 11.22
CA ARG A 6 19.89 8.54 12.15
C ARG A 6 19.45 9.87 11.55
N ARG A 7 20.35 10.55 10.85
CA ARG A 7 20.05 11.81 10.17
C ARG A 7 21.02 12.10 9.02
N VAL A 8 20.59 12.94 8.11
CA VAL A 8 21.44 13.60 7.10
C VAL A 8 22.13 14.78 7.77
N ILE A 9 23.42 14.96 7.50
CA ILE A 9 24.19 16.12 7.98
C ILE A 9 24.01 17.26 6.97
N LEU A 10 23.42 18.37 7.42
CA LEU A 10 23.22 19.55 6.62
C LEU A 10 24.21 20.66 7.06
N GLU A 11 24.93 21.24 6.12
CA GLU A 11 25.75 22.44 6.31
C GLU A 11 25.16 23.55 5.42
N GLY A 12 24.40 24.45 6.03
CA GLY A 12 23.60 25.44 5.31
C GLY A 12 22.55 24.76 4.41
N ARG A 13 22.66 24.95 3.11
CA ARG A 13 21.76 24.36 2.10
C ARG A 13 22.38 23.15 1.39
N TYR A 14 23.33 22.46 1.99
CA TYR A 14 23.99 21.31 1.39
C TYR A 14 23.98 20.10 2.33
N ALA A 15 23.65 18.92 1.79
CA ALA A 15 23.87 17.65 2.47
C ALA A 15 25.33 17.25 2.28
N VAL A 16 26.05 17.06 3.39
CA VAL A 16 27.49 16.74 3.39
C VAL A 16 27.77 15.34 3.90
N GLY A 17 26.74 14.55 4.14
CA GLY A 17 26.85 13.17 4.61
C GLY A 17 25.75 12.73 5.55
N VAL A 18 26.01 11.71 6.34
CA VAL A 18 25.04 11.13 7.28
C VAL A 18 25.67 10.82 8.64
N GLU A 19 24.85 10.88 9.67
CA GLU A 19 25.14 10.26 10.97
C GLU A 19 24.40 8.94 11.07
N ALA A 20 25.12 7.91 11.48
CA ALA A 20 24.62 6.55 11.60
C ALA A 20 25.06 5.91 12.91
N ARG A 21 24.49 4.76 13.22
CA ARG A 21 24.85 3.93 14.36
C ARG A 21 25.12 2.50 13.91
N VAL A 22 26.20 1.92 14.40
CA VAL A 22 26.56 0.51 14.20
C VAL A 22 26.77 -0.11 15.59
N GLY A 23 25.80 -0.86 16.08
CA GLY A 23 25.81 -1.34 17.45
C GLY A 23 25.93 -0.18 18.44
N PRO A 24 26.93 -0.14 19.33
CA PRO A 24 27.15 0.95 20.28
C PRO A 24 27.88 2.17 19.67
N TYR A 25 28.39 2.08 18.45
CA TYR A 25 29.27 3.09 17.86
C TYR A 25 28.49 4.10 17.05
N ALA A 26 28.79 5.40 17.25
CA ALA A 26 28.34 6.46 16.35
C ALA A 26 29.29 6.54 15.15
N LEU A 27 28.72 6.64 13.96
CA LEU A 27 29.46 6.75 12.70
C LEU A 27 29.03 8.06 12.00
N ARG A 28 30.00 8.78 11.49
CA ARG A 28 29.77 9.93 10.60
C ARG A 28 30.44 9.65 9.25
N VAL A 29 29.64 9.66 8.18
CA VAL A 29 30.12 9.47 6.81
C VAL A 29 29.97 10.79 6.06
N ARG A 30 31.04 11.31 5.51
CA ARG A 30 31.01 12.49 4.61
C ARG A 30 30.88 12.02 3.16
N ALA A 31 30.07 12.71 2.38
CA ALA A 31 29.81 12.40 0.99
C ALA A 31 29.48 13.67 0.19
N ARG A 32 29.81 13.66 -1.12
CA ARG A 32 29.44 14.73 -2.05
C ARG A 32 27.96 14.72 -2.40
N ALA A 33 27.34 13.54 -2.36
CA ALA A 33 25.91 13.35 -2.52
C ALA A 33 25.39 12.33 -1.51
N THR A 34 24.18 12.58 -1.01
CA THR A 34 23.43 11.68 -0.15
C THR A 34 22.15 11.26 -0.85
N VAL A 35 21.95 9.96 -1.04
CA VAL A 35 20.74 9.39 -1.66
C VAL A 35 19.93 8.69 -0.59
N VAL A 36 18.72 9.17 -0.34
CA VAL A 36 17.75 8.54 0.56
C VAL A 36 16.91 7.55 -0.24
N ALA A 37 16.88 6.30 0.19
CA ALA A 37 16.17 5.21 -0.45
C ALA A 37 15.52 4.25 0.57
N GLY A 38 14.96 4.81 1.63
CA GLY A 38 14.33 4.06 2.73
C GLY A 38 12.85 3.72 2.51
N GLY A 39 12.30 4.02 1.33
CA GLY A 39 10.89 3.82 1.00
C GLY A 39 9.97 4.87 1.62
N ALA A 40 8.67 4.78 1.31
CA ALA A 40 7.71 5.85 1.59
C ALA A 40 7.39 6.09 3.07
N ILE A 41 7.93 5.29 3.98
CA ILE A 41 7.77 5.49 5.43
C ILE A 41 9.08 6.04 6.04
N HIS A 42 10.21 5.40 5.75
CA HIS A 42 11.47 5.76 6.39
C HIS A 42 12.18 6.93 5.70
N SER A 43 12.00 7.15 4.39
CA SER A 43 12.61 8.29 3.69
C SER A 43 12.08 9.64 4.20
N PRO A 44 10.76 9.90 4.26
CA PRO A 44 10.27 11.13 4.87
C PRO A 44 10.62 11.24 6.36
N ALA A 45 10.58 10.14 7.12
CA ALA A 45 10.96 10.15 8.52
C ALA A 45 12.43 10.55 8.72
N LEU A 46 13.35 10.06 7.87
CA LEU A 46 14.75 10.45 7.91
C LEU A 46 14.92 11.94 7.60
N LEU A 47 14.24 12.46 6.58
CA LEU A 47 14.29 13.88 6.22
C LEU A 47 13.72 14.77 7.33
N LEU A 48 12.60 14.38 7.94
CA LEU A 48 12.01 15.08 9.10
C LEU A 48 12.98 15.12 10.28
N ARG A 49 13.58 13.99 10.65
CA ARG A 49 14.61 13.93 11.72
C ARG A 49 15.85 14.78 11.42
N SER A 50 16.13 14.99 10.14
CA SER A 50 17.27 15.78 9.67
C SER A 50 17.00 17.28 9.65
N GLY A 51 15.78 17.72 10.01
CA GLY A 51 15.40 19.13 10.02
C GLY A 51 15.06 19.71 8.64
N VAL A 52 14.72 18.84 7.66
CA VAL A 52 14.21 19.30 6.36
C VAL A 52 12.80 19.83 6.58
N ASP A 53 12.60 21.11 6.28
CA ASP A 53 11.32 21.80 6.44
C ASP A 53 10.75 22.12 5.05
N LEU A 54 9.82 21.24 4.61
CA LEU A 54 9.07 21.40 3.37
C LEU A 54 7.58 21.10 3.66
N PRO A 55 6.64 21.92 3.15
CA PRO A 55 5.21 21.85 3.53
C PRO A 55 4.56 20.50 3.30
N THR A 56 5.01 19.78 2.27
CA THR A 56 4.42 18.50 1.87
C THR A 56 5.22 17.27 2.31
N LEU A 57 6.34 17.46 3.02
CA LEU A 57 7.16 16.35 3.49
C LEU A 57 6.36 15.40 4.40
N GLY A 58 6.38 14.12 4.05
CA GLY A 58 5.60 13.07 4.71
C GLY A 58 4.11 13.06 4.35
N GLY A 59 3.59 14.12 3.69
CA GLY A 59 2.20 14.16 3.22
C GLY A 59 1.96 13.32 1.96
N HIS A 60 0.68 13.19 1.59
CA HIS A 60 0.25 12.47 0.37
C HIS A 60 0.65 10.98 0.31
N LEU A 61 0.89 10.35 1.46
CA LEU A 61 1.19 8.93 1.51
C LEU A 61 0.07 8.13 0.84
N ALA A 62 0.34 7.54 -0.31
CA ALA A 62 -0.55 6.63 -1.00
C ALA A 62 -0.16 5.18 -0.71
N LEU A 63 -1.16 4.32 -0.57
CA LEU A 63 -0.96 2.96 -0.08
C LEU A 63 -1.44 1.87 -1.04
N HIS A 64 -2.28 2.18 -2.04
CA HIS A 64 -3.09 1.17 -2.72
C HIS A 64 -3.76 0.24 -1.70
N PRO A 65 -4.76 0.71 -0.94
CA PRO A 65 -5.48 -0.16 -0.04
C PRO A 65 -5.97 -1.40 -0.75
N ALA A 66 -5.61 -2.57 -0.25
CA ALA A 66 -5.98 -3.84 -0.83
C ALA A 66 -6.81 -4.65 0.16
N THR A 67 -7.79 -5.36 -0.36
CA THR A 67 -8.62 -6.34 0.35
C THR A 67 -8.98 -7.46 -0.60
N ALA A 68 -9.86 -8.37 -0.21
CA ALA A 68 -10.35 -9.42 -1.08
C ALA A 68 -11.82 -9.73 -0.80
N VAL A 69 -12.49 -10.33 -1.77
CA VAL A 69 -13.71 -11.10 -1.56
C VAL A 69 -13.36 -12.57 -1.78
N PHE A 70 -13.83 -13.43 -0.92
CA PHE A 70 -13.56 -14.86 -0.94
C PHE A 70 -14.79 -15.63 -1.41
N GLY A 71 -14.56 -16.72 -2.12
CA GLY A 71 -15.60 -17.63 -2.59
C GLY A 71 -15.25 -19.07 -2.27
N LEU A 72 -16.18 -19.83 -1.69
CA LEU A 72 -16.05 -21.28 -1.50
C LEU A 72 -16.51 -21.99 -2.76
N MET A 73 -15.62 -22.75 -3.39
CA MET A 73 -15.87 -23.51 -4.60
C MET A 73 -16.19 -24.99 -4.28
N ASP A 74 -16.83 -25.69 -5.22
CA ASP A 74 -16.98 -27.15 -5.13
C ASP A 74 -15.66 -27.86 -5.43
N GLU A 75 -14.90 -27.34 -6.39
CA GLU A 75 -13.62 -27.90 -6.80
C GLU A 75 -12.47 -27.43 -5.90
N GLU A 76 -11.40 -28.21 -5.89
CA GLU A 76 -10.19 -27.87 -5.13
C GLU A 76 -9.39 -26.81 -5.88
N VAL A 77 -9.26 -25.61 -5.30
CA VAL A 77 -8.55 -24.44 -5.86
C VAL A 77 -7.09 -24.41 -5.44
N ARG A 78 -6.79 -24.79 -4.19
CA ARG A 78 -5.47 -24.69 -3.55
C ARG A 78 -4.86 -23.27 -3.66
N PRO A 79 -5.42 -22.26 -2.98
CA PRO A 79 -5.09 -20.86 -3.20
C PRO A 79 -3.64 -20.46 -2.83
N TRP A 80 -2.86 -21.37 -2.26
CA TRP A 80 -1.43 -21.20 -1.97
C TRP A 80 -0.50 -21.71 -3.06
N THR A 81 -1.04 -22.21 -4.18
CA THR A 81 -0.28 -22.76 -5.31
C THR A 81 -0.39 -21.89 -6.54
N GLY A 82 0.50 -22.12 -7.50
CA GLY A 82 0.48 -21.42 -8.78
C GLY A 82 1.34 -20.14 -8.82
N THR A 83 1.24 -19.44 -9.95
CA THR A 83 1.99 -18.20 -10.18
C THR A 83 1.33 -17.03 -9.48
N LEU A 84 2.12 -16.29 -8.69
CA LEU A 84 1.70 -15.06 -8.06
C LEU A 84 1.21 -14.07 -9.14
N GLN A 85 0.01 -13.50 -8.95
CA GLN A 85 -0.57 -12.49 -9.84
C GLN A 85 -0.60 -12.90 -11.33
N GLY A 86 -0.84 -14.20 -11.59
CA GLY A 86 -0.88 -14.74 -12.95
C GLY A 86 -2.03 -14.20 -13.80
N HIS A 87 -3.09 -13.69 -13.16
CA HIS A 87 -4.24 -13.06 -13.80
C HIS A 87 -4.61 -11.76 -13.08
N TYR A 88 -5.05 -10.77 -13.86
CA TYR A 88 -5.59 -9.52 -13.35
C TYR A 88 -6.71 -9.00 -14.27
N SER A 89 -7.55 -8.12 -13.76
CA SER A 89 -8.51 -7.36 -14.56
C SER A 89 -8.38 -5.88 -14.22
N ASP A 90 -8.30 -5.04 -15.25
CA ASP A 90 -8.26 -3.58 -15.16
C ASP A 90 -9.53 -2.90 -15.68
N GLU A 91 -10.61 -3.66 -15.86
CA GLU A 91 -11.93 -3.19 -16.31
C GLU A 91 -12.43 -1.97 -15.52
N PHE A 92 -12.09 -1.90 -14.24
CA PHE A 92 -12.52 -0.84 -13.33
C PHE A 92 -11.40 0.14 -12.95
N ALA A 93 -10.29 0.16 -13.71
CA ALA A 93 -9.12 0.98 -13.38
C ALA A 93 -9.36 2.48 -13.56
N ASP A 94 -10.28 2.86 -14.46
CA ASP A 94 -10.66 4.24 -14.74
C ASP A 94 -12.17 4.43 -14.59
N LEU A 95 -12.63 4.55 -13.35
CA LEU A 95 -14.02 4.87 -13.04
C LEU A 95 -14.27 6.37 -12.93
N ASP A 96 -13.25 7.11 -12.51
CA ASP A 96 -13.28 8.56 -12.41
C ASP A 96 -11.86 9.13 -12.60
N ARG A 97 -11.54 9.60 -13.82
CA ARG A 97 -10.29 10.30 -14.17
C ARG A 97 -9.03 9.51 -13.79
N GLY A 98 -9.03 8.23 -14.08
CA GLY A 98 -7.95 7.31 -13.80
C GLY A 98 -7.95 6.75 -12.38
N TYR A 99 -8.92 7.09 -11.52
CA TYR A 99 -9.14 6.47 -10.23
C TYR A 99 -10.16 5.35 -10.33
N GLY A 100 -9.93 4.29 -9.60
CA GLY A 100 -10.74 3.08 -9.61
C GLY A 100 -10.02 1.95 -8.90
N PHE A 101 -10.22 0.73 -9.36
CA PHE A 101 -9.61 -0.46 -8.77
C PHE A 101 -9.28 -1.51 -9.83
N LYS A 102 -8.46 -2.46 -9.45
CA LYS A 102 -8.15 -3.66 -10.24
C LYS A 102 -8.43 -4.91 -9.43
N PHE A 103 -8.67 -6.01 -10.13
CA PHE A 103 -8.63 -7.33 -9.53
C PHE A 103 -7.31 -8.01 -9.83
N GLU A 104 -6.76 -8.66 -8.82
CA GLU A 104 -5.54 -9.46 -8.94
C GLU A 104 -5.71 -10.80 -8.23
N THR A 105 -5.14 -11.86 -8.80
CA THR A 105 -5.04 -13.13 -8.10
C THR A 105 -3.80 -13.13 -7.22
N VAL A 106 -3.97 -13.30 -5.92
CA VAL A 106 -2.86 -13.42 -4.98
C VAL A 106 -2.90 -14.79 -4.31
N PRO A 107 -1.77 -15.50 -4.17
CA PRO A 107 -1.76 -16.74 -3.42
C PRO A 107 -2.01 -16.45 -1.94
N ILE A 108 -2.85 -17.27 -1.33
CA ILE A 108 -3.10 -17.19 0.12
C ILE A 108 -2.36 -18.33 0.81
N HIS A 109 -1.20 -18.02 1.37
CA HIS A 109 -0.54 -18.98 2.26
C HIS A 109 -1.44 -19.29 3.46
N PRO A 110 -1.55 -20.55 3.94
CA PRO A 110 -2.42 -20.91 5.05
C PRO A 110 -2.27 -20.04 6.29
N SER A 111 -1.05 -19.60 6.62
CA SER A 111 -0.82 -18.68 7.75
C SER A 111 -1.47 -17.30 7.53
N LEU A 112 -1.48 -16.78 6.29
CA LEU A 112 -2.16 -15.51 5.97
C LEU A 112 -3.68 -15.69 6.00
N ALA A 113 -4.21 -16.82 5.51
CA ALA A 113 -5.63 -17.15 5.62
C ALA A 113 -6.08 -17.19 7.07
N ALA A 114 -5.29 -17.83 7.94
CA ALA A 114 -5.57 -17.92 9.37
C ALA A 114 -5.67 -16.55 10.07
N LEU A 115 -4.95 -15.54 9.56
CA LEU A 115 -5.03 -14.16 10.07
C LEU A 115 -6.13 -13.33 9.42
N ALA A 116 -6.44 -13.60 8.14
CA ALA A 116 -7.34 -12.79 7.33
C ALA A 116 -8.81 -13.20 7.47
N PHE A 117 -9.09 -14.47 7.72
CA PHE A 117 -10.46 -14.96 7.83
C PHE A 117 -11.08 -14.51 9.15
N PRO A 118 -12.28 -13.91 9.12
CA PRO A 118 -13.01 -13.59 10.33
C PRO A 118 -13.49 -14.88 11.02
N TRP A 119 -13.30 -15.00 12.31
CA TRP A 119 -13.73 -16.12 13.12
C TRP A 119 -14.13 -15.66 14.52
N GLU A 120 -15.15 -16.31 15.08
CA GLU A 120 -15.69 -15.97 16.41
C GLU A 120 -15.29 -17.02 17.47
N SER A 121 -14.91 -18.22 17.00
CA SER A 121 -14.50 -19.31 17.87
C SER A 121 -13.37 -20.16 17.24
N ALA A 122 -12.66 -20.91 18.08
CA ALA A 122 -11.65 -21.87 17.61
C ALA A 122 -12.25 -22.95 16.68
N ARG A 123 -13.54 -23.26 16.86
CA ARG A 123 -14.25 -24.19 15.98
C ARG A 123 -14.44 -23.57 14.60
N ASP A 124 -14.94 -22.35 14.52
CA ASP A 124 -15.15 -21.63 13.25
C ASP A 124 -13.84 -21.48 12.50
N HIS A 125 -12.78 -21.11 13.21
CA HIS A 125 -11.45 -20.99 12.62
C HIS A 125 -10.98 -22.31 12.02
N ARG A 126 -11.11 -23.41 12.76
CA ARG A 126 -10.75 -24.72 12.25
C ARG A 126 -11.58 -25.12 11.04
N ASP A 127 -12.90 -24.88 11.08
CA ASP A 127 -13.82 -25.22 10.00
C ASP A 127 -13.54 -24.40 8.73
N LEU A 128 -13.15 -23.13 8.87
CA LEU A 128 -12.67 -22.29 7.76
C LEU A 128 -11.34 -22.80 7.18
N MET A 129 -10.38 -23.14 8.04
CA MET A 129 -9.07 -23.63 7.61
C MET A 129 -9.14 -25.00 6.94
N THR A 130 -10.06 -25.88 7.34
CA THR A 130 -10.29 -27.18 6.67
C THR A 130 -10.89 -27.00 5.27
N ARG A 131 -11.63 -25.91 5.02
CA ARG A 131 -12.21 -25.57 3.71
C ARG A 131 -11.26 -24.76 2.83
N LEU A 132 -10.12 -24.30 3.34
CA LEU A 132 -9.16 -23.48 2.61
C LEU A 132 -8.75 -24.03 1.23
N PRO A 133 -8.59 -25.35 1.02
CA PRO A 133 -8.31 -25.91 -0.30
C PRO A 133 -9.33 -25.54 -1.39
N HIS A 134 -10.55 -25.23 -1.00
CA HIS A 134 -11.66 -24.89 -1.90
C HIS A 134 -11.94 -23.38 -1.99
N VAL A 135 -11.11 -22.54 -1.38
CA VAL A 135 -11.32 -21.09 -1.38
C VAL A 135 -10.67 -20.45 -2.59
N ALA A 136 -11.47 -19.76 -3.39
CA ALA A 136 -11.01 -18.81 -4.40
C ALA A 136 -11.08 -17.38 -3.82
N LEU A 137 -10.38 -16.44 -4.46
CA LEU A 137 -10.47 -15.03 -4.08
C LEU A 137 -10.37 -14.10 -5.30
N ALA A 138 -11.05 -12.97 -5.19
CA ALA A 138 -10.81 -11.80 -6.03
C ALA A 138 -10.13 -10.75 -5.15
N GLY A 139 -8.81 -10.59 -5.34
CA GLY A 139 -8.03 -9.54 -4.67
C GLY A 139 -8.35 -8.18 -5.28
N ILE A 140 -8.66 -7.21 -4.45
CA ILE A 140 -9.00 -5.83 -4.83
C ILE A 140 -7.78 -4.95 -4.57
N LEU A 141 -7.30 -4.26 -5.59
CA LEU A 141 -6.27 -3.24 -5.49
C LEU A 141 -6.89 -1.88 -5.82
N LEU A 142 -7.08 -1.03 -4.83
CA LEU A 142 -7.68 0.29 -4.99
C LEU A 142 -6.59 1.31 -5.33
N ARG A 143 -6.81 2.16 -6.34
CA ARG A 143 -6.02 3.37 -6.55
C ARG A 143 -6.58 4.47 -5.67
N ASP A 144 -5.93 4.72 -4.51
CA ASP A 144 -6.35 5.75 -3.58
C ASP A 144 -6.03 7.16 -4.10
N ARG A 145 -6.99 8.07 -3.94
CA ARG A 145 -6.87 9.48 -4.31
C ARG A 145 -6.38 10.33 -3.15
N ASP A 146 -6.97 10.10 -2.01
CA ASP A 146 -6.74 10.91 -0.82
C ASP A 146 -5.72 10.20 0.08
N GLY A 147 -4.53 10.79 0.16
CA GLY A 147 -3.39 10.17 0.85
C GLY A 147 -3.36 10.43 2.36
N GLY A 148 -2.56 9.64 3.05
CA GLY A 148 -2.22 9.80 4.46
C GLY A 148 -0.98 10.66 4.68
N ARG A 149 -0.38 10.51 5.85
CA ARG A 149 0.82 11.24 6.27
C ARG A 149 1.76 10.37 7.09
N VAL A 150 3.05 10.61 6.88
CA VAL A 150 4.13 10.14 7.76
C VAL A 150 4.64 11.32 8.56
N THR A 151 4.71 11.15 9.86
CA THR A 151 5.35 12.07 10.82
C THR A 151 6.39 11.29 11.62
N VAL A 152 7.04 11.95 12.56
CA VAL A 152 7.91 11.30 13.55
C VAL A 152 7.47 11.67 14.95
N ASP A 153 7.59 10.72 15.87
CA ASP A 153 7.40 10.96 17.30
C ASP A 153 8.63 11.65 17.93
N ARG A 154 8.61 11.80 19.27
CA ARG A 154 9.70 12.45 20.02
C ARG A 154 11.03 11.70 19.92
N ASP A 155 11.00 10.41 19.70
CA ASP A 155 12.19 9.56 19.57
C ASP A 155 12.66 9.45 18.10
N GLY A 156 11.91 10.09 17.18
CA GLY A 156 12.18 10.08 15.75
C GLY A 156 11.67 8.83 15.04
N THR A 157 10.82 8.02 15.70
CA THR A 157 10.18 6.85 15.09
C THR A 157 9.09 7.31 14.12
N PRO A 158 8.98 6.71 12.92
CA PRO A 158 7.92 7.09 11.99
C PRO A 158 6.54 6.72 12.54
N VAL A 159 5.61 7.67 12.44
CA VAL A 159 4.19 7.50 12.75
C VAL A 159 3.39 7.68 11.47
N VAL A 160 2.62 6.66 11.11
CA VAL A 160 1.76 6.66 9.93
C VAL A 160 0.33 6.97 10.32
N SER A 161 -0.25 7.99 9.69
CA SER A 161 -1.66 8.32 9.80
C SER A 161 -2.30 8.16 8.42
N TYR A 162 -3.24 7.22 8.29
CA TYR A 162 -3.96 6.95 7.05
C TYR A 162 -5.40 6.52 7.34
N ARG A 163 -6.30 6.99 6.52
CA ARG A 163 -7.71 6.57 6.51
C ARG A 163 -8.18 6.54 5.07
N VAL A 164 -8.92 5.51 4.68
CA VAL A 164 -9.63 5.47 3.40
C VAL A 164 -10.67 6.58 3.41
N SER A 165 -10.66 7.44 2.40
CA SER A 165 -11.61 8.56 2.27
C SER A 165 -13.01 8.08 1.89
N GLU A 166 -14.00 8.95 2.00
CA GLU A 166 -15.35 8.64 1.50
C GLU A 166 -15.35 8.36 -0.01
N TYR A 167 -14.53 9.10 -0.76
CA TYR A 167 -14.35 8.90 -2.18
C TYR A 167 -13.78 7.50 -2.48
N ASP A 168 -12.71 7.14 -1.81
CA ASP A 168 -12.06 5.84 -1.99
C ASP A 168 -12.94 4.70 -1.46
N THR A 169 -13.72 4.94 -0.41
CA THR A 169 -14.71 3.98 0.12
C THR A 169 -15.82 3.70 -0.89
N ALA A 170 -16.25 4.71 -1.67
CA ALA A 170 -17.26 4.49 -2.73
C ALA A 170 -16.74 3.53 -3.81
N HIS A 171 -15.46 3.67 -4.21
CA HIS A 171 -14.82 2.74 -5.14
C HIS A 171 -14.65 1.34 -4.52
N LEU A 172 -14.31 1.26 -3.23
CA LEU A 172 -14.17 -0.01 -2.52
C LEU A 172 -15.50 -0.78 -2.43
N ARG A 173 -16.62 -0.09 -2.16
CA ARG A 173 -17.97 -0.70 -2.21
C ARG A 173 -18.28 -1.30 -3.58
N ARG A 174 -18.01 -0.55 -4.63
CA ARG A 174 -18.19 -1.03 -6.01
C ARG A 174 -17.28 -2.22 -6.31
N ALA A 175 -16.05 -2.20 -5.83
CA ALA A 175 -15.10 -3.28 -6.02
C ALA A 175 -15.57 -4.57 -5.33
N ILE A 176 -16.06 -4.49 -4.09
CA ILE A 176 -16.58 -5.63 -3.35
C ILE A 176 -17.81 -6.22 -4.06
N ALA A 177 -18.71 -5.39 -4.55
CA ALA A 177 -19.89 -5.85 -5.30
C ALA A 177 -19.51 -6.55 -6.61
N ALA A 178 -18.57 -5.99 -7.38
CA ALA A 178 -18.07 -6.58 -8.62
C ALA A 178 -17.27 -7.86 -8.39
N ALA A 179 -16.48 -7.92 -7.30
CA ALA A 179 -15.76 -9.13 -6.92
C ALA A 179 -16.71 -10.29 -6.54
N ALA A 180 -17.80 -9.97 -5.84
CA ALA A 180 -18.82 -10.95 -5.52
C ALA A 180 -19.52 -11.48 -6.78
N GLU A 181 -19.83 -10.61 -7.74
CA GLU A 181 -20.40 -11.00 -9.03
C GLU A 181 -19.46 -11.91 -9.82
N LEU A 182 -18.17 -11.59 -9.84
CA LEU A 182 -17.15 -12.42 -10.47
C LEU A 182 -17.10 -13.83 -9.84
N LEU A 183 -17.11 -13.91 -8.52
CA LEU A 183 -17.09 -15.19 -7.82
C LEU A 183 -18.39 -16.01 -7.97
N GLU A 184 -19.56 -15.35 -8.02
CA GLU A 184 -20.82 -16.02 -8.39
C GLU A 184 -20.72 -16.64 -9.79
N ALA A 185 -20.25 -15.84 -10.77
CA ALA A 185 -20.08 -16.31 -12.14
C ALA A 185 -19.08 -17.45 -12.26
N ALA A 186 -18.09 -17.50 -11.36
CA ALA A 186 -17.13 -18.59 -11.25
C ALA A 186 -17.66 -19.83 -10.53
N GLY A 187 -18.90 -19.81 -10.00
CA GLY A 187 -19.53 -20.96 -9.36
C GLY A 187 -19.31 -21.05 -7.83
N ALA A 188 -18.95 -19.93 -7.18
CA ALA A 188 -18.86 -19.94 -5.73
C ALA A 188 -20.21 -20.17 -5.06
N ARG A 189 -20.27 -21.11 -4.10
CA ARG A 189 -21.50 -21.45 -3.34
C ARG A 189 -21.66 -20.66 -2.04
N GLU A 190 -20.60 -20.06 -1.53
CA GLU A 190 -20.61 -19.14 -0.37
C GLU A 190 -19.59 -18.06 -0.63
N ILE A 191 -19.95 -16.80 -0.38
CA ILE A 191 -19.12 -15.64 -0.66
C ILE A 191 -19.07 -14.74 0.59
N TRP A 192 -17.87 -14.25 0.97
CA TRP A 192 -17.68 -13.40 2.14
C TRP A 192 -16.57 -12.37 1.96
N THR A 193 -16.56 -11.38 2.84
CA THR A 193 -15.50 -10.36 2.96
C THR A 193 -14.72 -10.56 4.25
N PRO A 194 -13.45 -10.08 4.34
CA PRO A 194 -12.64 -10.16 5.56
C PRO A 194 -12.98 -9.00 6.52
N GLN A 195 -14.25 -8.83 6.84
CA GLN A 195 -14.67 -7.90 7.88
C GLN A 195 -14.45 -8.49 9.27
N SER A 196 -14.42 -7.64 10.28
CA SER A 196 -14.18 -8.03 11.68
C SER A 196 -15.21 -9.02 12.24
N ARG A 197 -16.34 -9.16 11.56
CA ARG A 197 -17.38 -10.15 11.83
C ARG A 197 -17.68 -10.97 10.57
N TRP A 198 -18.29 -12.14 10.73
CA TRP A 198 -18.68 -12.97 9.60
C TRP A 198 -19.83 -12.33 8.82
N VAL A 199 -19.56 -11.96 7.57
CA VAL A 199 -20.55 -11.40 6.64
C VAL A 199 -20.49 -12.17 5.31
N ALA A 200 -21.30 -13.22 5.21
CA ALA A 200 -21.34 -14.11 4.06
C ALA A 200 -22.74 -14.20 3.48
N TYR A 201 -22.85 -14.70 2.24
CA TYR A 201 -24.10 -15.10 1.62
C TYR A 201 -23.86 -16.29 0.68
N ARG A 202 -24.97 -16.93 0.30
CA ARG A 202 -24.99 -17.98 -0.71
C ARG A 202 -25.83 -17.53 -1.91
N PRO A 203 -25.36 -17.72 -3.15
CA PRO A 203 -26.14 -17.37 -4.33
C PRO A 203 -27.52 -18.07 -4.41
N ASP A 204 -27.64 -19.30 -3.86
CA ASP A 204 -28.86 -20.09 -3.79
C ASP A 204 -29.91 -19.59 -2.76
N GLU A 205 -29.60 -18.58 -1.96
CA GLU A 205 -30.57 -17.92 -1.07
C GLU A 205 -31.66 -17.12 -1.83
N GLY A 206 -31.64 -17.19 -3.17
CA GLY A 206 -32.66 -16.67 -4.06
C GLY A 206 -32.43 -15.22 -4.51
N PRO A 207 -33.38 -14.67 -5.29
CA PRO A 207 -33.23 -13.36 -5.89
C PRO A 207 -32.91 -12.26 -4.90
N GLY A 208 -31.91 -11.42 -5.22
CA GLY A 208 -31.47 -10.31 -4.38
C GLY A 208 -30.57 -10.68 -3.21
N ALA A 209 -30.13 -11.95 -3.07
CA ALA A 209 -29.20 -12.38 -2.01
C ALA A 209 -27.94 -11.52 -1.96
N ARG A 210 -27.27 -11.28 -3.11
CA ARG A 210 -26.11 -10.40 -3.22
C ARG A 210 -26.39 -8.96 -2.78
N ALA A 211 -27.54 -8.40 -3.16
CA ALA A 211 -27.92 -7.03 -2.77
C ALA A 211 -28.14 -6.93 -1.25
N ARG A 212 -28.83 -7.92 -0.64
CA ARG A 212 -29.00 -7.99 0.82
C ARG A 212 -27.67 -8.14 1.55
N TRP A 213 -26.78 -8.95 1.00
CA TRP A 213 -25.42 -9.11 1.52
C TRP A 213 -24.64 -7.80 1.43
N GLY A 214 -24.68 -7.09 0.29
CA GLY A 214 -24.04 -5.77 0.13
C GLY A 214 -24.49 -4.78 1.21
N GLY A 215 -25.78 -4.75 1.53
CA GLY A 215 -26.29 -3.95 2.66
C GLY A 215 -25.72 -4.37 4.02
N ARG A 216 -25.48 -5.67 4.26
CA ARG A 216 -24.81 -6.15 5.50
C ARG A 216 -23.33 -5.79 5.53
N VAL A 217 -22.63 -5.85 4.38
CA VAL A 217 -21.25 -5.39 4.23
C VAL A 217 -21.14 -3.91 4.56
N ASP A 218 -22.04 -3.08 3.99
CA ASP A 218 -22.09 -1.64 4.30
C ASP A 218 -22.37 -1.36 5.78
N ALA A 219 -23.31 -2.10 6.37
CA ALA A 219 -23.62 -1.99 7.80
C ALA A 219 -22.50 -2.46 8.73
N ALA A 220 -21.64 -3.36 8.27
CA ALA A 220 -20.45 -3.80 9.01
C ALA A 220 -19.36 -2.73 8.99
N GLY A 221 -19.33 -1.85 7.99
CA GLY A 221 -18.52 -0.64 7.96
C GLY A 221 -17.19 -0.77 7.23
N TYR A 222 -16.53 0.40 7.08
CA TYR A 222 -15.23 0.58 6.40
C TYR A 222 -14.28 1.43 7.25
N SER A 223 -14.60 1.66 8.50
CA SER A 223 -13.72 2.36 9.45
C SER A 223 -12.52 1.48 9.83
N PRO A 224 -11.49 2.03 10.45
CA PRO A 224 -10.38 1.22 10.96
C PRO A 224 -10.89 0.05 11.84
N ASN A 225 -10.42 -1.15 11.52
CA ASN A 225 -10.80 -2.44 12.12
C ASN A 225 -12.19 -3.00 11.72
N ASP A 226 -12.97 -2.34 10.86
CA ASP A 226 -14.20 -2.92 10.33
C ASP A 226 -13.93 -3.92 9.21
N LEU A 227 -13.02 -3.57 8.30
CA LEU A 227 -12.59 -4.37 7.16
C LEU A 227 -11.06 -4.54 7.18
N LEU A 228 -10.57 -5.75 6.95
CA LEU A 228 -9.14 -5.97 6.78
C LEU A 228 -8.67 -5.29 5.50
N LEU A 229 -7.81 -4.29 5.67
CA LEU A 229 -7.08 -3.64 4.60
C LEU A 229 -5.59 -3.88 4.78
N VAL A 230 -4.92 -4.23 3.70
CA VAL A 230 -3.48 -4.41 3.65
C VAL A 230 -2.88 -3.53 2.56
N THR A 231 -1.57 -3.31 2.62
CA THR A 231 -0.87 -2.61 1.53
C THR A 231 0.50 -3.22 1.31
N PHE A 232 0.88 -3.30 0.04
CA PHE A 232 2.22 -3.71 -0.41
C PHE A 232 2.90 -2.58 -1.20
N HIS A 233 2.23 -1.43 -1.36
CA HIS A 233 2.59 -0.38 -2.32
C HIS A 233 2.58 1.01 -1.66
N GLN A 234 3.47 1.25 -0.69
CA GLN A 234 3.58 2.55 -0.05
C GLN A 234 4.36 3.53 -0.94
N MET A 235 3.80 4.72 -1.23
CA MET A 235 4.41 5.70 -2.14
C MET A 235 4.01 7.15 -1.83
N ALA A 236 4.61 8.10 -2.57
CA ALA A 236 4.25 9.52 -2.69
C ALA A 236 4.52 10.44 -1.49
N SER A 237 5.06 9.96 -0.37
CA SER A 237 5.31 10.76 0.85
C SER A 237 6.48 11.78 0.74
N CYS A 238 7.30 11.69 -0.31
CA CYS A 238 8.30 12.69 -0.72
C CYS A 238 8.07 13.06 -2.19
N ARG A 239 6.82 13.30 -2.57
CA ARG A 239 6.40 13.37 -3.96
C ARG A 239 7.21 14.35 -4.79
N MET A 240 7.42 13.99 -6.07
CA MET A 240 8.11 14.78 -7.08
C MET A 240 7.20 15.87 -7.65
N GLY A 241 7.79 17.01 -7.97
CA GLY A 241 7.11 18.10 -8.66
C GLY A 241 8.02 19.32 -8.88
N GLY A 242 7.55 20.27 -9.67
CA GLY A 242 8.32 21.47 -10.03
C GLY A 242 8.27 22.58 -8.97
N ASP A 243 7.39 22.53 -7.97
CA ASP A 243 7.16 23.57 -6.98
C ASP A 243 7.36 23.05 -5.56
N ALA A 244 8.30 23.64 -4.82
CA ALA A 244 8.63 23.29 -3.45
C ALA A 244 7.46 23.45 -2.45
N ARG A 245 6.44 24.23 -2.79
CA ARG A 245 5.22 24.39 -1.97
C ARG A 245 4.32 23.16 -2.05
N THR A 246 4.43 22.38 -3.10
CA THR A 246 3.55 21.24 -3.40
C THR A 246 4.29 19.91 -3.59
N SER A 247 5.61 19.92 -3.51
CA SER A 247 6.46 18.73 -3.68
C SER A 247 7.68 18.75 -2.77
N VAL A 248 8.31 17.61 -2.57
CA VAL A 248 9.51 17.44 -1.72
C VAL A 248 10.77 17.38 -2.57
N VAL A 249 10.69 16.70 -3.71
CA VAL A 249 11.81 16.63 -4.66
C VAL A 249 11.42 17.26 -5.99
N ASN A 250 12.42 17.82 -6.67
CA ASN A 250 12.28 18.33 -8.03
C ASN A 250 12.25 17.16 -9.05
N PRO A 251 12.02 17.43 -10.36
CA PRO A 251 12.05 16.38 -11.39
C PRO A 251 13.35 15.58 -11.46
N ASP A 252 14.46 16.08 -10.94
CA ASP A 252 15.76 15.40 -10.91
C ASP A 252 15.99 14.61 -9.60
N ASN A 253 14.93 14.35 -8.84
CA ASN A 253 14.95 13.64 -7.56
C ASN A 253 15.72 14.35 -6.43
N GLN A 254 16.18 15.61 -6.65
CA GLN A 254 16.85 16.41 -5.63
C GLN A 254 15.82 17.05 -4.70
N VAL A 255 16.08 17.02 -3.40
CA VAL A 255 15.25 17.71 -2.40
C VAL A 255 15.28 19.22 -2.64
N HIS A 256 14.11 19.83 -2.72
CA HIS A 256 14.01 21.26 -2.98
C HIS A 256 14.82 22.09 -2.00
N GLY A 257 15.65 22.98 -2.52
CA GLY A 257 16.46 23.91 -1.75
C GLY A 257 17.68 23.32 -1.02
N ILE A 258 17.97 22.01 -1.20
CA ILE A 258 19.11 21.35 -0.55
C ILE A 258 19.99 20.69 -1.62
N GLY A 259 21.20 21.23 -1.80
CA GLY A 259 22.19 20.66 -2.71
C GLY A 259 22.73 19.32 -2.20
N GLY A 260 23.00 18.39 -3.11
CA GLY A 260 23.60 17.10 -2.80
C GLY A 260 22.68 16.12 -2.04
N LEU A 261 21.38 16.41 -1.88
CA LEU A 261 20.41 15.54 -1.23
C LEU A 261 19.37 15.08 -2.23
N PHE A 262 19.26 13.75 -2.40
CA PHE A 262 18.36 13.12 -3.36
C PHE A 262 17.48 12.07 -2.68
N VAL A 263 16.30 11.80 -3.25
CA VAL A 263 15.43 10.69 -2.86
C VAL A 263 15.20 9.81 -4.09
N ALA A 264 15.44 8.51 -3.97
CA ALA A 264 15.37 7.57 -5.09
C ALA A 264 14.64 6.27 -4.71
N ASP A 265 13.38 6.40 -4.33
CA ASP A 265 12.49 5.30 -3.98
C ASP A 265 11.02 5.64 -4.29
N ALA A 266 10.09 4.77 -3.87
CA ALA A 266 8.65 4.95 -4.10
C ALA A 266 8.06 6.23 -3.49
N SER A 267 8.71 6.83 -2.49
CA SER A 267 8.21 8.07 -1.87
C SER A 267 8.13 9.24 -2.86
N THR A 268 8.90 9.18 -3.95
CA THR A 268 8.95 10.25 -4.96
C THR A 268 7.82 10.22 -5.99
N PHE A 269 6.98 9.20 -5.99
CA PHE A 269 5.82 9.18 -6.87
C PHE A 269 4.95 10.44 -6.66
N PRO A 270 4.46 11.08 -7.72
CA PRO A 270 3.61 12.27 -7.59
C PRO A 270 2.20 11.93 -7.08
N THR A 271 1.74 10.70 -7.29
CA THR A 271 0.41 10.18 -6.90
C THR A 271 0.46 8.65 -6.83
N ALA A 272 -0.62 8.02 -6.38
CA ALA A 272 -0.81 6.58 -6.49
C ALA A 272 -0.69 6.13 -7.96
N SER A 273 0.11 5.10 -8.23
CA SER A 273 0.40 4.64 -9.59
C SER A 273 -0.78 3.93 -10.27
N GLY A 274 -1.71 3.37 -9.50
CA GLY A 274 -2.81 2.54 -10.00
C GLY A 274 -2.39 1.18 -10.55
N VAL A 275 -1.08 0.86 -10.46
CA VAL A 275 -0.47 -0.41 -10.85
C VAL A 275 0.63 -0.78 -9.86
N ASN A 276 1.01 -2.07 -9.83
CA ASN A 276 2.12 -2.55 -9.00
C ASN A 276 3.39 -1.74 -9.29
N PRO A 277 4.02 -1.08 -8.30
CA PRO A 277 4.94 0.02 -8.56
C PRO A 277 6.39 -0.39 -8.83
N MET A 278 6.78 -1.67 -8.70
CA MET A 278 8.17 -2.12 -8.70
C MET A 278 8.95 -1.63 -9.94
N LEU A 279 8.44 -1.84 -11.14
CA LEU A 279 9.13 -1.44 -12.38
C LEU A 279 9.27 0.09 -12.47
N THR A 280 8.24 0.82 -12.06
CA THR A 280 8.28 2.30 -12.04
C THR A 280 9.29 2.81 -11.00
N ILE A 281 9.36 2.19 -9.82
CA ILE A 281 10.39 2.51 -8.80
C ILE A 281 11.78 2.32 -9.39
N MET A 282 12.03 1.17 -10.03
CA MET A 282 13.33 0.87 -10.67
C MET A 282 13.67 1.87 -11.77
N ALA A 283 12.70 2.26 -12.61
CA ALA A 283 12.91 3.23 -13.67
C ALA A 283 13.25 4.63 -13.13
N ILE A 284 12.53 5.10 -12.11
CA ILE A 284 12.81 6.38 -11.44
C ILE A 284 14.19 6.34 -10.77
N ALA A 285 14.51 5.28 -10.04
CA ALA A 285 15.81 5.13 -9.38
C ALA A 285 16.96 5.06 -10.38
N HIS A 286 16.80 4.35 -11.51
CA HIS A 286 17.79 4.30 -12.57
C HIS A 286 18.02 5.68 -13.21
N ARG A 287 16.93 6.41 -13.49
CA ARG A 287 17.03 7.80 -13.99
C ARG A 287 17.76 8.71 -12.99
N ALA A 288 17.38 8.64 -11.71
CA ALA A 288 18.03 9.41 -10.65
C ALA A 288 19.54 9.12 -10.56
N ALA A 289 19.93 7.84 -10.62
CA ALA A 289 21.33 7.44 -10.59
C ALA A 289 22.15 8.06 -11.73
N ARG A 290 21.59 8.13 -12.94
CA ARG A 290 22.26 8.79 -14.09
C ARG A 290 22.44 10.29 -13.88
N ILE A 291 21.41 10.97 -13.34
CA ILE A 291 21.46 12.42 -13.05
C ILE A 291 22.51 12.70 -11.97
N ILE A 292 22.47 11.94 -10.87
CA ILE A 292 23.42 12.09 -9.77
C ILE A 292 24.85 11.84 -10.23
N GLY A 293 25.07 10.76 -11.02
CA GLY A 293 26.40 10.44 -11.55
C GLY A 293 26.96 11.50 -12.50
N ALA A 294 26.12 12.20 -13.24
CA ALA A 294 26.54 13.30 -14.11
C ALA A 294 26.86 14.60 -13.34
N ALA A 295 26.34 14.73 -12.10
CA ALA A 295 26.55 15.91 -11.25
C ALA A 295 27.75 15.76 -10.27
N LEU A 296 28.37 14.59 -10.17
CA LEU A 296 29.51 14.26 -9.31
C LEU A 296 30.82 14.30 -10.05
#